data_6219c13a5ec7c0065093ef9e48f85bab
#
_entry.id   6219c13a5ec7c0065093ef9e48f85bab
#
_cell.length_a   1.000
_cell.length_b   1.000
_cell.length_c   1.000
_cell.angle_alpha   90.00
_cell.angle_beta   90.00
_cell.angle_gamma   90.00
#
_symmetry.space_group_name_H-M   'P 1'
#
loop_
_entity.id
_entity.type
_entity.pdbx_description
1 polymer ?
#
loop_
_entity_poly.entity_id
_entity_poly.type
_entity_poly.pdbx_seq_one_letter_code
_entity_poly.pdbx_strand_id
1 'polypeptide(L)'
;YSLFNFRDLTVSDALLNAGIILKKLNGRPGLGTMLKINGENKFIPGTMGTMAQLSVDGSPANLDTPIHDGSRIQVIPGQNGAAPEITLEDVLEIPPSYTVFINGEETSIAAQFVINGQAAQPGQLLHDGDEIISKETRNLGEVLNTAGFPPMGKKVKYTLNDKESQYTISPKILLNDNPAN
;
A
#
# COMPACT_ATOMS: atom_id res chain seq x y z
N TYR A 1 29.39 60.94 12.85
CA TYR A 1 29.72 59.49 12.74
C TYR A 1 28.57 58.76 13.37
N SER A 2 27.73 58.12 12.55
CA SER A 2 26.69 57.18 13.02
C SER A 2 27.39 55.87 13.30
N LEU A 3 27.58 55.53 14.57
CA LEU A 3 28.27 54.30 15.03
C LEU A 3 27.33 53.08 15.10
N PHE A 4 26.07 53.19 14.68
CA PHE A 4 25.12 52.10 14.74
C PHE A 4 24.50 51.91 13.34
N ASN A 5 25.00 50.89 12.66
CA ASN A 5 24.36 50.40 11.44
C ASN A 5 23.22 49.48 11.88
N PHE A 6 22.02 50.01 12.05
CA PHE A 6 20.84 49.15 12.31
C PHE A 6 20.54 48.44 11.00
N ARG A 7 20.62 47.11 11.02
CA ARG A 7 20.12 46.34 9.87
C ARG A 7 18.59 46.53 9.80
N ASP A 8 18.08 46.54 8.59
CA ASP A 8 16.64 46.56 8.37
C ASP A 8 16.01 45.35 9.02
N LEU A 9 14.88 45.54 9.73
CA LEU A 9 14.10 44.47 10.28
C LEU A 9 13.46 43.67 9.15
N THR A 10 13.39 42.36 9.30
CA THR A 10 12.82 41.47 8.31
C THR A 10 11.54 40.81 8.82
N VAL A 11 10.81 40.16 7.89
CA VAL A 11 9.63 39.36 8.24
C VAL A 11 10.00 38.31 9.30
N SER A 12 11.17 37.64 9.17
CA SER A 12 11.61 36.65 10.15
C SER A 12 11.80 37.25 11.56
N ASP A 13 12.37 38.45 11.65
CA ASP A 13 12.53 39.14 12.94
C ASP A 13 11.19 39.43 13.60
N ALA A 14 10.23 39.92 12.83
CA ALA A 14 8.87 40.19 13.31
C ALA A 14 8.15 38.92 13.79
N LEU A 15 8.22 37.84 13.01
CA LEU A 15 7.59 36.57 13.35
C LEU A 15 8.21 35.97 14.62
N LEU A 16 9.53 35.98 14.75
CA LEU A 16 10.23 35.50 15.95
C LEU A 16 9.86 36.34 17.20
N ASN A 17 9.80 37.69 17.05
CA ASN A 17 9.37 38.58 18.13
C ASN A 17 7.91 38.33 18.53
N ALA A 18 7.05 37.94 17.59
CA ALA A 18 5.66 37.53 17.85
C ALA A 18 5.54 36.11 18.45
N GLY A 19 6.67 35.41 18.70
CA GLY A 19 6.67 34.05 19.26
C GLY A 19 6.36 32.95 18.25
N ILE A 20 6.37 33.27 16.95
CA ILE A 20 6.09 32.30 15.90
C ILE A 20 7.33 31.45 15.62
N ILE A 21 7.18 30.15 15.68
CA ILE A 21 8.25 29.18 15.40
C ILE A 21 8.36 28.97 13.89
N LEU A 22 9.35 29.58 13.23
CA LEU A 22 9.52 29.59 11.78
C LEU A 22 9.56 28.13 11.17
N LYS A 23 10.17 27.18 11.88
CA LYS A 23 10.22 25.77 11.45
C LYS A 23 8.85 25.10 11.35
N LYS A 24 7.82 25.66 12.00
CA LYS A 24 6.44 25.13 11.97
C LYS A 24 5.55 25.83 10.94
N LEU A 25 6.08 26.82 10.23
CA LEU A 25 5.31 27.53 9.21
C LEU A 25 5.03 26.65 8.00
N ASN A 26 6.03 25.85 7.59
CA ASN A 26 5.87 24.93 6.47
C ASN A 26 5.24 23.61 6.92
N GLY A 27 4.43 23.04 6.05
CA GLY A 27 3.87 21.71 6.23
C GLY A 27 4.98 20.65 6.21
N ARG A 28 4.81 19.61 7.00
CA ARG A 28 5.70 18.45 7.03
C ARG A 28 5.28 17.45 5.97
N PRO A 29 6.20 16.65 5.43
CA PRO A 29 5.83 15.50 4.61
C PRO A 29 4.91 14.56 5.37
N GLY A 30 3.96 13.96 4.67
CA GLY A 30 3.15 12.87 5.19
C GLY A 30 4.00 11.64 5.51
N LEU A 31 3.53 10.82 6.43
CA LEU A 31 4.18 9.54 6.73
C LEU A 31 4.08 8.64 5.50
N GLY A 32 5.17 7.95 5.17
CA GLY A 32 5.15 6.89 4.17
C GLY A 32 4.63 5.58 4.75
N THR A 33 4.32 4.65 3.88
CA THR A 33 3.84 3.30 4.20
C THR A 33 4.87 2.28 3.76
N MET A 34 5.23 1.36 4.66
CA MET A 34 6.09 0.23 4.38
C MET A 34 5.23 -1.02 4.22
N LEU A 35 5.33 -1.68 3.08
CA LEU A 35 4.63 -2.93 2.78
C LEU A 35 5.65 -4.05 2.57
N LYS A 36 5.26 -5.28 2.88
CA LYS A 36 6.02 -6.49 2.54
C LYS A 36 5.25 -7.28 1.50
N ILE A 37 5.73 -7.32 0.26
CA ILE A 37 5.05 -7.96 -0.87
C ILE A 37 5.84 -9.18 -1.31
N ASN A 38 5.26 -10.37 -1.20
CA ASN A 38 5.91 -11.65 -1.53
C ASN A 38 7.30 -11.80 -0.88
N GLY A 39 7.46 -11.27 0.34
CA GLY A 39 8.70 -11.30 1.10
C GLY A 39 9.65 -10.10 0.88
N GLU A 40 9.37 -9.24 -0.09
CA GLU A 40 10.17 -8.04 -0.38
C GLU A 40 9.56 -6.79 0.24
N ASN A 41 10.38 -5.92 0.81
CA ASN A 41 9.93 -4.66 1.38
C ASN A 41 9.76 -3.60 0.29
N LYS A 42 8.61 -2.92 0.27
CA LYS A 42 8.29 -1.81 -0.63
C LYS A 42 7.87 -0.59 0.19
N PHE A 43 8.60 0.50 0.03
CA PHE A 43 8.27 1.78 0.66
C PHE A 43 7.50 2.67 -0.29
N ILE A 44 6.39 3.23 0.17
CA ILE A 44 5.56 4.18 -0.58
C ILE A 44 5.53 5.49 0.20
N PRO A 45 6.07 6.58 -0.37
CA PRO A 45 6.13 7.87 0.33
C PRO A 45 4.75 8.50 0.48
N GLY A 46 4.55 9.23 1.56
CA GLY A 46 3.42 10.14 1.70
C GLY A 46 3.59 11.37 0.81
N THR A 47 2.56 12.20 0.74
CA THR A 47 2.60 13.45 -0.01
C THR A 47 3.47 14.49 0.69
N MET A 48 4.07 15.40 -0.08
CA MET A 48 4.83 16.50 0.50
C MET A 48 3.89 17.52 1.13
N GLY A 49 4.32 18.13 2.24
CA GLY A 49 3.63 19.28 2.79
C GLY A 49 3.83 20.52 1.92
N THR A 50 2.95 21.51 2.07
CA THR A 50 3.03 22.79 1.35
C THR A 50 3.86 23.80 2.12
N MET A 51 4.48 24.73 1.39
CA MET A 51 5.18 25.87 2.01
C MET A 51 4.18 26.89 2.55
N ALA A 52 4.55 27.61 3.59
CA ALA A 52 3.82 28.76 4.07
C ALA A 52 3.84 29.88 3.01
N GLN A 53 2.75 30.60 2.92
CA GLN A 53 2.67 31.81 2.10
C GLN A 53 2.80 33.04 3.00
N LEU A 54 3.71 33.92 2.65
CA LEU A 54 3.97 35.16 3.36
C LEU A 54 3.65 36.34 2.44
N SER A 55 3.06 37.38 2.99
CA SER A 55 2.87 38.65 2.27
C SER A 55 3.13 39.81 3.20
N VAL A 56 3.65 40.92 2.63
CA VAL A 56 3.84 42.20 3.28
C VAL A 56 3.09 43.22 2.45
N ASP A 57 2.19 43.97 3.06
CA ASP A 57 1.35 45.01 2.43
C ASP A 57 0.61 44.49 1.18
N GLY A 58 0.17 43.22 1.24
CA GLY A 58 -0.55 42.54 0.15
C GLY A 58 0.32 42.01 -0.98
N SER A 59 1.64 42.19 -0.96
CA SER A 59 2.58 41.66 -1.93
C SER A 59 3.24 40.39 -1.41
N PRO A 60 3.48 39.36 -2.26
CA PRO A 60 4.20 38.16 -1.87
C PRO A 60 5.57 38.48 -1.26
N ALA A 61 5.91 37.83 -0.17
CA ALA A 61 7.14 38.08 0.58
C ALA A 61 7.80 36.75 0.99
N ASN A 62 9.05 36.87 1.47
CA ASN A 62 9.79 35.77 2.10
C ASN A 62 10.28 36.20 3.49
N LEU A 63 10.97 35.32 4.19
CA LEU A 63 11.46 35.58 5.57
C LEU A 63 12.46 36.72 5.64
N ASP A 64 13.21 36.97 4.55
CA ASP A 64 14.25 38.01 4.48
C ASP A 64 13.72 39.37 3.95
N THR A 65 12.43 39.41 3.60
CA THR A 65 11.80 40.67 3.11
C THR A 65 11.88 41.75 4.17
N PRO A 66 12.45 42.92 3.89
CA PRO A 66 12.50 44.06 4.79
C PRO A 66 11.10 44.53 5.15
N ILE A 67 10.94 44.99 6.40
CA ILE A 67 9.70 45.60 6.89
C ILE A 67 9.97 46.98 7.46
N HIS A 68 8.98 47.83 7.41
CA HIS A 68 9.05 49.20 7.91
C HIS A 68 7.95 49.47 8.92
N ASP A 69 7.99 50.62 9.56
CA ASP A 69 6.92 51.02 10.48
C ASP A 69 5.57 51.08 9.72
N GLY A 70 4.58 50.40 10.33
CA GLY A 70 3.24 50.27 9.75
C GLY A 70 3.06 49.14 8.73
N SER A 71 4.13 48.37 8.36
CA SER A 71 4.01 47.21 7.48
C SER A 71 3.04 46.16 8.03
N ARG A 72 2.18 45.65 7.16
CA ARG A 72 1.18 44.63 7.47
C ARG A 72 1.65 43.26 6.97
N ILE A 73 2.02 42.36 7.89
CA ILE A 73 2.48 40.99 7.58
C ILE A 73 1.30 40.05 7.68
N GLN A 74 1.11 39.25 6.63
CA GLN A 74 0.14 38.13 6.65
C GLN A 74 0.89 36.80 6.44
N VAL A 75 0.52 35.82 7.26
CA VAL A 75 1.10 34.48 7.23
C VAL A 75 -0.01 33.45 7.04
N ILE A 76 0.08 32.66 5.99
CA ILE A 76 -0.77 31.48 5.78
C ILE A 76 0.14 30.26 5.97
N PRO A 77 -0.01 29.52 7.06
CA PRO A 77 0.82 28.33 7.29
C PRO A 77 0.62 27.28 6.21
N GLY A 78 1.69 26.57 5.88
CA GLY A 78 1.62 25.41 5.02
C GLY A 78 0.85 24.25 5.65
N GLN A 79 0.27 23.41 4.83
CA GLN A 79 -0.45 22.20 5.25
C GLN A 79 0.49 21.00 5.25
N ASN A 80 0.31 20.10 6.21
CA ASN A 80 1.04 18.85 6.23
C ASN A 80 0.60 17.95 5.07
N GLY A 81 1.54 17.18 4.54
CA GLY A 81 1.24 16.10 3.63
C GLY A 81 0.48 14.97 4.35
N ALA A 82 -0.19 14.14 3.58
CA ALA A 82 -0.94 12.98 4.04
C ALA A 82 -0.16 11.68 3.81
N ALA A 83 -0.47 10.65 4.57
CA ALA A 83 -0.06 9.30 4.24
C ALA A 83 -0.71 8.87 2.91
N PRO A 84 -0.09 7.97 2.12
CA PRO A 84 -0.67 7.51 0.88
C PRO A 84 -1.90 6.62 1.17
N GLU A 85 -2.98 6.82 0.44
CA GLU A 85 -4.10 5.88 0.37
C GLU A 85 -3.81 4.93 -0.78
N ILE A 86 -3.57 3.65 -0.46
CA ILE A 86 -3.10 2.65 -1.41
C ILE A 86 -4.00 1.44 -1.33
N THR A 87 -4.33 0.86 -2.48
CA THR A 87 -5.03 -0.40 -2.59
C THR A 87 -4.08 -1.50 -3.06
N LEU A 88 -4.52 -2.75 -3.00
CA LEU A 88 -3.74 -3.90 -3.46
C LEU A 88 -3.37 -3.76 -4.95
N GLU A 89 -4.30 -3.26 -5.77
CA GLU A 89 -4.10 -3.06 -7.22
C GLU A 89 -3.13 -1.94 -7.58
N ASP A 90 -2.84 -1.01 -6.65
CA ASP A 90 -1.83 0.04 -6.86
C ASP A 90 -0.40 -0.49 -6.69
N VAL A 91 -0.24 -1.62 -6.01
CA VAL A 91 1.08 -2.15 -5.65
C VAL A 91 1.43 -3.47 -6.33
N LEU A 92 0.42 -4.19 -6.83
CA LEU A 92 0.55 -5.46 -7.54
C LEU A 92 -0.22 -5.40 -8.86
N GLU A 93 0.36 -5.98 -9.90
CA GLU A 93 -0.35 -6.29 -11.13
C GLU A 93 -1.33 -7.43 -10.86
N ILE A 94 -2.62 -7.21 -11.14
CA ILE A 94 -3.66 -8.21 -10.96
C ILE A 94 -3.78 -9.02 -12.26
N PRO A 95 -3.39 -10.30 -12.27
CA PRO A 95 -3.55 -11.12 -13.47
C PRO A 95 -5.03 -11.29 -13.82
N PRO A 96 -5.39 -11.32 -15.11
CA PRO A 96 -6.76 -11.57 -15.52
C PRO A 96 -7.21 -12.97 -15.06
N SER A 97 -8.46 -13.10 -14.66
CA SER A 97 -9.08 -14.40 -14.44
C SER A 97 -9.22 -15.16 -15.77
N TYR A 98 -9.14 -16.48 -15.70
CA TYR A 98 -9.41 -17.34 -16.83
C TYR A 98 -10.43 -18.42 -16.49
N THR A 99 -11.12 -18.90 -17.49
CA THR A 99 -12.17 -19.90 -17.35
C THR A 99 -11.67 -21.28 -17.72
N VAL A 100 -12.00 -22.26 -16.90
CA VAL A 100 -11.80 -23.69 -17.17
C VAL A 100 -13.11 -24.44 -17.04
N PHE A 101 -13.24 -25.57 -17.74
CA PHE A 101 -14.36 -26.48 -17.55
C PHE A 101 -13.91 -27.68 -16.72
N ILE A 102 -14.55 -27.87 -15.57
CA ILE A 102 -14.29 -28.99 -14.67
C ILE A 102 -15.54 -29.87 -14.63
N ASN A 103 -15.43 -31.12 -15.08
CA ASN A 103 -16.57 -32.03 -15.19
C ASN A 103 -17.75 -31.46 -16.01
N GLY A 104 -17.45 -30.60 -17.00
CA GLY A 104 -18.43 -29.94 -17.83
C GLY A 104 -19.03 -28.64 -17.26
N GLU A 105 -18.67 -28.26 -16.02
CA GLU A 105 -19.08 -27.01 -15.38
C GLU A 105 -18.03 -25.91 -15.58
N GLU A 106 -18.49 -24.72 -15.91
CA GLU A 106 -17.66 -23.55 -16.10
C GLU A 106 -17.17 -23.02 -14.73
N THR A 107 -15.86 -22.89 -14.58
CA THR A 107 -15.24 -22.44 -13.34
C THR A 107 -14.24 -21.31 -13.65
N SER A 108 -14.43 -20.16 -13.02
CA SER A 108 -13.51 -19.03 -13.14
C SER A 108 -12.35 -19.19 -12.13
N ILE A 109 -11.13 -19.08 -12.62
CA ILE A 109 -9.90 -19.12 -11.84
C ILE A 109 -9.26 -17.75 -11.83
N ALA A 110 -9.13 -17.16 -10.65
CA ALA A 110 -8.50 -15.86 -10.43
C ALA A 110 -7.30 -16.00 -9.48
N ALA A 111 -6.39 -15.05 -9.56
CA ALA A 111 -5.31 -14.94 -8.59
C ALA A 111 -5.87 -14.73 -7.18
N GLN A 112 -5.25 -15.36 -6.20
CA GLN A 112 -5.61 -15.22 -4.80
C GLN A 112 -4.63 -14.30 -4.09
N PHE A 113 -5.15 -13.41 -3.27
CA PHE A 113 -4.37 -12.48 -2.47
C PHE A 113 -4.63 -12.71 -1.00
N VAL A 114 -3.59 -12.58 -0.21
CA VAL A 114 -3.64 -12.71 1.25
C VAL A 114 -2.94 -11.49 1.85
N ILE A 115 -3.62 -10.80 2.75
CA ILE A 115 -3.04 -9.71 3.55
C ILE A 115 -3.06 -10.16 5.01
N ASN A 116 -1.89 -10.20 5.64
CA ASN A 116 -1.72 -10.61 7.05
C ASN A 116 -2.38 -11.97 7.36
N GLY A 117 -2.30 -12.92 6.44
CA GLY A 117 -2.88 -14.25 6.58
C GLY A 117 -4.38 -14.35 6.26
N GLN A 118 -5.05 -13.27 5.89
CA GLN A 118 -6.47 -13.26 5.52
C GLN A 118 -6.67 -13.03 4.02
N ALA A 119 -7.68 -13.68 3.44
CA ALA A 119 -8.02 -13.49 2.03
C ALA A 119 -8.39 -12.02 1.74
N ALA A 120 -7.87 -11.49 0.65
CA ALA A 120 -8.00 -10.09 0.29
C ALA A 120 -8.54 -9.91 -1.13
N GLN A 121 -9.11 -8.74 -1.40
CA GLN A 121 -9.63 -8.33 -2.70
C GLN A 121 -8.77 -7.20 -3.31
N PRO A 122 -8.71 -7.05 -4.64
CA PRO A 122 -7.89 -6.05 -5.31
C PRO A 122 -8.05 -4.62 -4.80
N GLY A 123 -9.30 -4.16 -4.59
CA GLY A 123 -9.60 -2.81 -4.08
C GLY A 123 -9.45 -2.63 -2.56
N GLN A 124 -8.89 -3.61 -1.83
CA GLN A 124 -8.70 -3.51 -0.39
C GLN A 124 -7.60 -2.51 -0.05
N LEU A 125 -7.89 -1.56 0.87
CA LEU A 125 -6.91 -0.61 1.39
C LEU A 125 -5.80 -1.31 2.16
N LEU A 126 -4.58 -0.81 1.98
CA LEU A 126 -3.38 -1.28 2.63
C LEU A 126 -2.92 -0.31 3.72
N HIS A 127 -2.34 -0.84 4.77
CA HIS A 127 -1.83 -0.08 5.90
C HIS A 127 -0.33 -0.32 6.10
N ASP A 128 0.31 0.58 6.85
CA ASP A 128 1.72 0.43 7.19
C ASP A 128 1.99 -0.89 7.91
N GLY A 129 2.98 -1.63 7.42
CA GLY A 129 3.37 -2.94 7.96
C GLY A 129 2.61 -4.13 7.38
N ASP A 130 1.67 -3.95 6.45
CA ASP A 130 0.95 -5.07 5.85
C ASP A 130 1.88 -6.00 5.08
N GLU A 131 1.69 -7.32 5.30
CA GLU A 131 2.34 -8.40 4.56
C GLU A 131 1.38 -8.99 3.54
N ILE A 132 1.74 -8.86 2.26
CA ILE A 132 0.93 -9.23 1.12
C ILE A 132 1.57 -10.44 0.43
N ILE A 133 0.77 -11.47 0.20
CA ILE A 133 1.15 -12.66 -0.56
C ILE A 133 0.18 -12.81 -1.73
N SER A 134 0.72 -12.83 -2.94
CA SER A 134 -0.04 -13.15 -4.15
C SER A 134 0.21 -14.59 -4.55
N LYS A 135 -0.85 -15.34 -4.85
CA LYS A 135 -0.80 -16.71 -5.34
C LYS A 135 -1.49 -16.78 -6.70
N GLU A 136 -0.73 -17.04 -7.72
CA GLU A 136 -1.25 -17.39 -9.02
C GLU A 136 -1.43 -18.90 -9.12
N THR A 137 -2.56 -19.33 -9.66
CA THR A 137 -2.80 -20.76 -9.93
C THR A 137 -2.09 -21.12 -11.23
N ARG A 138 -1.03 -21.93 -11.17
CA ARG A 138 -0.13 -22.16 -12.30
C ARG A 138 -0.13 -23.59 -12.83
N ASN A 139 -0.72 -24.51 -12.09
CA ASN A 139 -0.75 -25.92 -12.49
C ASN A 139 -2.12 -26.57 -12.21
N LEU A 140 -2.34 -27.72 -12.83
CA LEU A 140 -3.63 -28.43 -12.75
C LEU A 140 -4.02 -28.77 -11.31
N GLY A 141 -3.06 -29.15 -10.46
CA GLY A 141 -3.32 -29.47 -9.05
C GLY A 141 -3.84 -28.26 -8.28
N GLU A 142 -3.28 -27.08 -8.51
CA GLU A 142 -3.72 -25.81 -7.91
C GLU A 142 -5.09 -25.39 -8.43
N VAL A 143 -5.35 -25.55 -9.76
CA VAL A 143 -6.67 -25.30 -10.37
C VAL A 143 -7.72 -26.16 -9.68
N LEU A 144 -7.49 -27.46 -9.57
CA LEU A 144 -8.41 -28.39 -8.95
C LEU A 144 -8.63 -28.08 -7.46
N ASN A 145 -7.57 -27.75 -6.72
CA ASN A 145 -7.69 -27.35 -5.31
C ASN A 145 -8.53 -26.07 -5.15
N THR A 146 -8.28 -25.05 -5.97
CA THR A 146 -9.02 -23.77 -5.94
C THR A 146 -10.50 -23.99 -6.27
N ALA A 147 -10.79 -24.91 -7.19
CA ALA A 147 -12.14 -25.27 -7.57
C ALA A 147 -12.87 -26.24 -6.61
N GLY A 148 -12.18 -26.64 -5.50
CA GLY A 148 -12.76 -27.56 -4.51
C GLY A 148 -12.65 -29.06 -4.85
N PHE A 149 -11.84 -29.40 -5.86
CA PHE A 149 -11.56 -30.77 -6.29
C PHE A 149 -10.11 -31.16 -5.98
N PRO A 150 -9.73 -31.38 -4.69
CA PRO A 150 -8.34 -31.69 -4.37
C PRO A 150 -7.90 -32.98 -5.07
N PRO A 151 -6.74 -32.99 -5.74
CA PRO A 151 -6.26 -34.15 -6.50
C PRO A 151 -5.76 -35.30 -5.60
N MET A 152 -5.85 -35.12 -4.31
CA MET A 152 -5.40 -36.13 -3.33
C MET A 152 -6.39 -37.29 -3.26
N GLY A 153 -5.87 -38.53 -3.40
CA GLY A 153 -6.68 -39.74 -3.23
C GLY A 153 -7.30 -39.89 -1.84
N LYS A 154 -8.45 -40.51 -1.78
CA LYS A 154 -9.12 -40.83 -0.52
C LYS A 154 -8.50 -42.12 0.07
N LYS A 155 -7.94 -42.04 1.27
CA LYS A 155 -7.47 -43.22 2.01
C LYS A 155 -8.66 -43.90 2.70
N VAL A 156 -8.88 -45.16 2.39
CA VAL A 156 -9.86 -46.01 3.04
C VAL A 156 -9.11 -47.04 3.89
N LYS A 157 -9.34 -47.03 5.21
CA LYS A 157 -8.81 -48.03 6.11
C LYS A 157 -9.84 -49.15 6.26
N TYR A 158 -9.42 -50.40 6.27
CA TYR A 158 -10.25 -51.56 6.47
C TYR A 158 -9.47 -52.66 7.21
N THR A 159 -10.17 -53.60 7.78
CA THR A 159 -9.57 -54.75 8.43
C THR A 159 -9.86 -55.98 7.59
N LEU A 160 -8.83 -56.77 7.26
CA LEU A 160 -8.93 -58.00 6.52
C LEU A 160 -8.25 -59.10 7.35
N ASN A 161 -8.99 -60.11 7.79
CA ASN A 161 -8.48 -61.21 8.64
C ASN A 161 -7.73 -60.66 9.87
N ASP A 162 -8.37 -59.74 10.62
CA ASP A 162 -7.84 -59.09 11.82
C ASP A 162 -6.56 -58.25 11.61
N LYS A 163 -6.18 -57.99 10.34
CA LYS A 163 -5.07 -57.09 9.99
C LYS A 163 -5.59 -55.79 9.42
N GLU A 164 -5.17 -54.69 10.04
CA GLU A 164 -5.43 -53.38 9.49
C GLU A 164 -4.72 -53.20 8.15
N SER A 165 -5.46 -52.72 7.18
CA SER A 165 -5.00 -52.42 5.83
C SER A 165 -5.55 -51.11 5.39
N GLN A 166 -4.89 -50.44 4.43
CA GLN A 166 -5.38 -49.19 3.83
C GLN A 166 -5.28 -49.27 2.30
N TYR A 167 -6.26 -48.69 1.65
CA TYR A 167 -6.28 -48.53 0.22
C TYR A 167 -6.47 -47.08 -0.11
N THR A 168 -5.73 -46.56 -1.11
CA THR A 168 -5.88 -45.19 -1.58
C THR A 168 -6.62 -45.20 -2.90
N ILE A 169 -7.81 -44.59 -2.93
CA ILE A 169 -8.58 -44.37 -4.15
C ILE A 169 -8.09 -43.06 -4.75
N SER A 170 -7.33 -43.14 -5.82
CA SER A 170 -6.86 -41.93 -6.55
C SER A 170 -7.91 -41.50 -7.57
N PRO A 171 -8.25 -40.21 -7.66
CA PRO A 171 -9.13 -39.73 -8.69
C PRO A 171 -8.47 -39.92 -10.07
N LYS A 172 -9.25 -40.24 -11.09
CA LYS A 172 -8.80 -40.23 -12.47
C LYS A 172 -8.94 -38.80 -12.98
N ILE A 173 -7.82 -38.16 -13.29
CA ILE A 173 -7.79 -36.80 -13.81
C ILE A 173 -7.48 -36.86 -15.30
N LEU A 174 -8.31 -36.25 -16.12
CA LEU A 174 -8.11 -36.07 -17.55
C LEU A 174 -7.98 -34.58 -17.85
N LEU A 175 -7.03 -34.21 -18.69
CA LEU A 175 -6.89 -32.88 -19.24
C LEU A 175 -7.07 -32.96 -20.77
N ASN A 176 -8.14 -32.36 -21.28
CA ASN A 176 -8.54 -32.46 -22.70
C ASN A 176 -8.60 -33.95 -23.16
N ASP A 177 -9.32 -34.78 -22.39
CA ASP A 177 -9.51 -36.21 -22.59
C ASP A 177 -8.27 -37.09 -22.49
N ASN A 178 -7.12 -36.54 -22.17
CA ASN A 178 -5.88 -37.27 -21.93
C ASN A 178 -5.58 -37.41 -20.44
N PRO A 179 -5.02 -38.57 -19.99
CA PRO A 179 -4.60 -38.72 -18.62
C PRO A 179 -3.59 -37.62 -18.22
N ALA A 180 -3.87 -36.92 -17.12
CA ALA A 180 -2.93 -35.97 -16.54
C ALA A 180 -1.97 -36.71 -15.58
N ASN A 181 -0.67 -36.51 -15.76
CA ASN A 181 0.39 -37.04 -14.91
C ASN A 181 0.78 -36.04 -13.80
#